data_0f85c0ff8a3e1f27e4ed97b0ac9e9a27
#
_entry.id   0f85c0ff8a3e1f27e4ed97b0ac9e9a27
#
_cell.length_a   1.000
_cell.length_b   1.000
_cell.length_c   1.000
_cell.angle_alpha   90.00
_cell.angle_beta   90.00
_cell.angle_gamma   90.00
#
_symmetry.space_group_name_H-M   'P 1'
#
loop_
_entity.id
_entity.type
_entity.pdbx_description
1 polymer ?
#
loop_
_entity_poly.entity_id
_entity_poly.type
_entity_poly.pdbx_seq_one_letter_code
_entity_poly.pdbx_strand_id
1 'polypeptide(L)'
;MFSRQHKLLVMKFISLFSVVRGYNIPIIVLAQYLSAIFILAPEKRALSIILDFDLFIIVFASSLTIASVYIINNFYDSKKDLINRPNKSMLDRLVSQKTKLQVYFALNFIVALLAIIVSWRAFLYFSAYIFLIWYYSHRIKKLLFIGNLTSAFLSVLPFFAILLYYKNFYEVILGHAAFLFILLMIREMIKDLENIKGDLANDYKTIPIIY
;
A
#
# COMPACT_ATOMS: atom_id res chain seq x y z
N MET A 1 -33.99 4.48 -16.84
CA MET A 1 -34.07 3.71 -15.57
C MET A 1 -33.01 2.61 -15.61
N PHE A 2 -31.94 2.67 -14.79
CA PHE A 2 -30.88 1.66 -14.81
C PHE A 2 -31.44 0.30 -14.35
N SER A 3 -31.10 -0.79 -15.06
CA SER A 3 -31.54 -2.13 -14.69
C SER A 3 -30.95 -2.50 -13.31
N ARG A 4 -31.62 -3.41 -12.60
CA ARG A 4 -31.17 -3.92 -11.27
C ARG A 4 -29.73 -4.44 -11.32
N GLN A 5 -29.32 -5.04 -12.45
CA GLN A 5 -27.97 -5.54 -12.68
C GLN A 5 -26.93 -4.41 -12.76
N HIS A 6 -27.22 -3.29 -13.44
CA HIS A 6 -26.33 -2.14 -13.51
C HIS A 6 -26.10 -1.51 -12.13
N LYS A 7 -27.16 -1.36 -11.31
CA LYS A 7 -27.01 -0.87 -9.94
C LYS A 7 -26.10 -1.76 -9.11
N LEU A 8 -26.24 -3.09 -9.23
CA LEU A 8 -25.40 -4.05 -8.51
C LEU A 8 -23.92 -3.96 -8.93
N LEU A 9 -23.66 -3.82 -10.24
CA LEU A 9 -22.29 -3.66 -10.75
C LEU A 9 -21.64 -2.35 -10.25
N VAL A 10 -22.38 -1.24 -10.29
CA VAL A 10 -21.88 0.05 -9.76
C VAL A 10 -21.58 -0.06 -8.26
N MET A 11 -22.45 -0.70 -7.48
CA MET A 11 -22.22 -0.89 -6.05
C MET A 11 -20.99 -1.76 -5.77
N LYS A 12 -20.76 -2.82 -6.55
CA LYS A 12 -19.54 -3.65 -6.44
C LYS A 12 -18.29 -2.86 -6.80
N PHE A 13 -18.35 -2.02 -7.84
CA PHE A 13 -17.24 -1.15 -8.21
C PHE A 13 -16.90 -0.13 -7.10
N ILE A 14 -17.91 0.55 -6.55
CA ILE A 14 -17.73 1.46 -5.42
C ILE A 14 -17.16 0.72 -4.20
N SER A 15 -17.63 -0.48 -3.93
CA SER A 15 -17.10 -1.33 -2.86
C SER A 15 -15.62 -1.66 -3.08
N LEU A 16 -15.24 -2.09 -4.29
CA LEU A 16 -13.84 -2.39 -4.60
C LEU A 16 -12.97 -1.13 -4.52
N PHE A 17 -13.46 0.01 -5.01
CA PHE A 17 -12.78 1.30 -4.89
C PHE A 17 -12.57 1.71 -3.42
N SER A 18 -13.57 1.47 -2.55
CA SER A 18 -13.46 1.65 -1.10
C SER A 18 -12.40 0.73 -0.48
N VAL A 19 -12.39 -0.56 -0.86
CA VAL A 19 -11.41 -1.55 -0.38
C VAL A 19 -9.99 -1.12 -0.71
N VAL A 20 -9.70 -0.74 -1.97
CA VAL A 20 -8.37 -0.31 -2.42
C VAL A 20 -8.01 1.10 -1.95
N ARG A 21 -8.94 1.81 -1.27
CA ARG A 21 -8.76 3.22 -0.89
C ARG A 21 -8.31 4.07 -2.09
N GLY A 22 -9.02 3.93 -3.20
CA GLY A 22 -8.64 4.52 -4.49
C GLY A 22 -8.36 6.02 -4.45
N TYR A 23 -8.95 6.76 -3.49
CA TYR A 23 -8.68 8.18 -3.26
C TYR A 23 -7.27 8.48 -2.73
N ASN A 24 -6.55 7.50 -2.14
CA ASN A 24 -5.18 7.67 -1.66
C ASN A 24 -4.13 7.47 -2.78
N ILE A 25 -4.46 6.70 -3.81
CA ILE A 25 -3.51 6.34 -4.88
C ILE A 25 -2.98 7.59 -5.61
N PRO A 26 -3.83 8.55 -6.06
CA PRO A 26 -3.33 9.78 -6.71
C PRO A 26 -2.38 10.60 -5.82
N ILE A 27 -2.62 10.64 -4.51
CA ILE A 27 -1.76 11.35 -3.56
C ILE A 27 -0.37 10.71 -3.51
N ILE A 28 -0.32 9.38 -3.50
CA ILE A 28 0.95 8.64 -3.49
C ILE A 28 1.70 8.81 -4.82
N VAL A 29 1.00 8.75 -5.95
CA VAL A 29 1.57 9.02 -7.27
C VAL A 29 2.18 10.41 -7.32
N LEU A 30 1.44 11.43 -6.85
CA LEU A 30 1.94 12.81 -6.77
C LEU A 30 3.17 12.89 -5.88
N ALA A 31 3.15 12.28 -4.68
CA ALA A 31 4.28 12.26 -3.77
C ALA A 31 5.52 11.59 -4.39
N GLN A 32 5.35 10.51 -5.14
CA GLN A 32 6.43 9.83 -5.85
C GLN A 32 7.05 10.72 -6.94
N TYR A 33 6.26 11.40 -7.77
CA TYR A 33 6.78 12.33 -8.76
C TYR A 33 7.45 13.56 -8.14
N LEU A 34 6.86 14.16 -7.09
CA LEU A 34 7.48 15.26 -6.37
C LEU A 34 8.82 14.85 -5.74
N SER A 35 8.89 13.64 -5.16
CA SER A 35 10.14 13.10 -4.63
C SER A 35 11.18 12.89 -5.73
N ALA A 36 10.78 12.40 -6.91
CA ALA A 36 11.66 12.23 -8.05
C ALA A 36 12.24 13.59 -8.54
N ILE A 37 11.39 14.62 -8.66
CA ILE A 37 11.75 15.94 -9.18
C ILE A 37 12.61 16.72 -8.20
N PHE A 38 12.25 16.76 -6.92
CA PHE A 38 12.85 17.70 -5.96
C PHE A 38 13.91 17.06 -5.05
N ILE A 39 13.92 15.74 -4.92
CA ILE A 39 14.79 15.04 -3.96
C ILE A 39 15.75 14.08 -4.67
N LEU A 40 15.24 13.22 -5.58
CA LEU A 40 16.01 12.11 -6.12
C LEU A 40 16.82 12.46 -7.39
N ALA A 41 16.31 13.38 -8.20
CA ALA A 41 16.97 13.81 -9.44
C ALA A 41 16.82 15.35 -9.67
N PRO A 42 17.19 16.19 -8.68
CA PRO A 42 16.98 17.65 -8.76
C PRO A 42 17.76 18.32 -9.90
N GLU A 43 18.79 17.65 -10.42
CA GLU A 43 19.60 18.12 -11.55
C GLU A 43 18.89 17.93 -12.90
N LYS A 44 17.85 17.10 -12.98
CA LYS A 44 17.10 16.85 -14.21
C LYS A 44 15.95 17.85 -14.36
N ARG A 45 15.60 18.16 -15.60
CA ARG A 45 14.41 18.98 -15.88
C ARG A 45 13.14 18.22 -15.49
N ALA A 46 12.22 18.88 -14.78
CA ALA A 46 10.96 18.25 -14.31
C ALA A 46 10.18 17.56 -15.46
N LEU A 47 10.14 18.20 -16.65
CA LEU A 47 9.47 17.62 -17.80
C LEU A 47 10.08 16.28 -18.26
N SER A 48 11.42 16.15 -18.21
CA SER A 48 12.10 14.90 -18.57
C SER A 48 11.82 13.79 -17.58
N ILE A 49 11.59 14.12 -16.31
CA ILE A 49 11.20 13.16 -15.27
C ILE A 49 9.75 12.71 -15.46
N ILE A 50 8.84 13.65 -15.76
CA ILE A 50 7.40 13.34 -15.98
C ILE A 50 7.22 12.46 -17.22
N LEU A 51 8.02 12.66 -18.27
CA LEU A 51 7.97 11.91 -19.52
C LEU A 51 8.84 10.63 -19.52
N ASP A 52 9.52 10.33 -18.42
CA ASP A 52 10.33 9.14 -18.27
C ASP A 52 9.43 7.88 -18.20
N PHE A 53 9.48 7.07 -19.26
CA PHE A 53 8.61 5.92 -19.39
C PHE A 53 8.88 4.83 -18.35
N ASP A 54 10.13 4.58 -18.01
CA ASP A 54 10.49 3.58 -17.00
C ASP A 54 10.06 4.03 -15.60
N LEU A 55 10.23 5.33 -15.29
CA LEU A 55 9.69 5.90 -14.06
C LEU A 55 8.16 5.78 -13.99
N PHE A 56 7.47 6.09 -15.10
CA PHE A 56 6.02 5.93 -15.17
C PHE A 56 5.59 4.49 -14.84
N ILE A 57 6.27 3.49 -15.43
CA ILE A 57 5.99 2.08 -15.12
C ILE A 57 6.24 1.76 -13.65
N ILE A 58 7.34 2.24 -13.06
CA ILE A 58 7.66 2.03 -11.63
C ILE A 58 6.59 2.64 -10.73
N VAL A 59 6.17 3.88 -11.00
CA VAL A 59 5.11 4.56 -10.23
C VAL A 59 3.77 3.83 -10.39
N PHE A 60 3.45 3.39 -11.59
CA PHE A 60 2.23 2.64 -11.86
C PHE A 60 2.25 1.26 -11.19
N ALA A 61 3.36 0.52 -11.26
CA ALA A 61 3.55 -0.75 -10.54
C ALA A 61 3.45 -0.56 -9.02
N SER A 62 4.05 0.51 -8.47
CA SER A 62 3.91 0.88 -7.06
C SER A 62 2.44 1.12 -6.69
N SER A 63 1.68 1.83 -7.53
CA SER A 63 0.26 2.11 -7.31
C SER A 63 -0.59 0.85 -7.27
N LEU A 64 -0.35 -0.08 -8.20
CA LEU A 64 -1.04 -1.38 -8.23
C LEU A 64 -0.64 -2.25 -7.03
N THR A 65 0.63 -2.22 -6.63
CA THR A 65 1.10 -2.91 -5.42
C THR A 65 0.39 -2.36 -4.19
N ILE A 66 0.28 -1.04 -4.03
CA ILE A 66 -0.42 -0.41 -2.91
C ILE A 66 -1.92 -0.77 -2.92
N ALA A 67 -2.56 -0.81 -4.09
CA ALA A 67 -3.93 -1.31 -4.21
C ALA A 67 -4.05 -2.75 -3.71
N SER A 68 -3.10 -3.62 -4.07
CA SER A 68 -3.05 -5.01 -3.61
C SER A 68 -2.81 -5.11 -2.08
N VAL A 69 -1.99 -4.22 -1.49
CA VAL A 69 -1.81 -4.10 -0.03
C VAL A 69 -3.15 -3.86 0.67
N TYR A 70 -3.94 -2.91 0.19
CA TYR A 70 -5.24 -2.61 0.78
C TYR A 70 -6.20 -3.80 0.69
N ILE A 71 -6.19 -4.52 -0.44
CA ILE A 71 -7.04 -5.70 -0.63
C ILE A 71 -6.66 -6.82 0.34
N ILE A 72 -5.37 -7.18 0.42
CA ILE A 72 -4.93 -8.28 1.28
C ILE A 72 -5.10 -7.94 2.76
N ASN A 73 -4.85 -6.68 3.16
CA ASN A 73 -5.13 -6.21 4.51
C ASN A 73 -6.62 -6.30 4.84
N ASN A 74 -7.51 -5.82 3.95
CA ASN A 74 -8.96 -5.90 4.15
C ASN A 74 -9.45 -7.36 4.21
N PHE A 75 -8.82 -8.27 3.46
CA PHE A 75 -9.12 -9.70 3.52
C PHE A 75 -8.86 -10.28 4.92
N TYR A 76 -7.67 -10.06 5.46
CA TYR A 76 -7.28 -10.58 6.78
C TYR A 76 -7.97 -9.83 7.93
N ASP A 77 -8.21 -8.53 7.80
CA ASP A 77 -8.78 -7.68 8.86
C ASP A 77 -10.32 -7.65 8.86
N SER A 78 -10.99 -8.39 8.01
CA SER A 78 -12.45 -8.31 7.80
C SER A 78 -13.29 -8.46 9.07
N LYS A 79 -12.84 -9.25 10.06
CA LYS A 79 -13.50 -9.42 11.37
C LYS A 79 -13.23 -8.24 12.30
N LYS A 80 -11.97 -7.81 12.37
CA LYS A 80 -11.51 -6.67 13.15
C LYS A 80 -12.16 -5.36 12.69
N ASP A 81 -12.19 -5.13 11.37
CA ASP A 81 -12.78 -3.94 10.77
C ASP A 81 -14.30 -3.84 11.00
N LEU A 82 -14.98 -4.97 11.15
CA LEU A 82 -16.41 -4.96 11.50
C LEU A 82 -16.66 -4.35 12.89
N ILE A 83 -15.74 -4.53 13.82
CA ILE A 83 -15.82 -3.96 15.17
C ILE A 83 -15.41 -2.48 15.16
N ASN A 84 -14.26 -2.18 14.52
CA ASN A 84 -13.68 -0.84 14.56
C ASN A 84 -14.36 0.16 13.62
N ARG A 85 -14.85 -0.31 12.44
CA ARG A 85 -15.40 0.53 11.36
C ARG A 85 -16.59 -0.14 10.69
N PRO A 86 -17.73 -0.35 11.41
CA PRO A 86 -18.85 -1.15 10.93
C PRO A 86 -19.43 -0.65 9.60
N ASN A 87 -19.66 0.64 9.44
CA ASN A 87 -20.25 1.21 8.22
C ASN A 87 -19.37 0.98 6.98
N LYS A 88 -18.05 1.19 7.11
CA LYS A 88 -17.10 0.92 6.04
C LYS A 88 -17.03 -0.57 5.73
N SER A 89 -16.99 -1.42 6.76
CA SER A 89 -16.92 -2.86 6.60
C SER A 89 -18.16 -3.44 5.91
N MET A 90 -19.35 -2.87 6.11
CA MET A 90 -20.56 -3.25 5.38
C MET A 90 -20.41 -2.96 3.88
N LEU A 91 -19.92 -1.78 3.50
CA LEU A 91 -19.66 -1.43 2.10
C LEU A 91 -18.62 -2.38 1.49
N ASP A 92 -17.52 -2.62 2.18
CA ASP A 92 -16.42 -3.48 1.71
C ASP A 92 -16.84 -4.95 1.51
N ARG A 93 -17.90 -5.40 2.20
CA ARG A 93 -18.45 -6.76 2.09
C ARG A 93 -19.35 -6.99 0.88
N LEU A 94 -19.74 -5.98 0.14
CA LEU A 94 -20.48 -6.13 -1.12
C LEU A 94 -19.65 -6.88 -2.18
N VAL A 95 -18.31 -6.86 -2.06
CA VAL A 95 -17.40 -7.69 -2.84
C VAL A 95 -17.02 -8.93 -2.03
N SER A 96 -17.19 -10.11 -2.62
CA SER A 96 -16.88 -11.38 -1.95
C SER A 96 -15.38 -11.51 -1.66
N GLN A 97 -15.02 -12.27 -0.62
CA GLN A 97 -13.62 -12.55 -0.28
C GLN A 97 -12.88 -13.27 -1.43
N LYS A 98 -13.59 -14.16 -2.16
CA LYS A 98 -13.06 -14.82 -3.36
C LYS A 98 -12.67 -13.80 -4.43
N THR A 99 -13.56 -12.84 -4.73
CA THR A 99 -13.29 -11.78 -5.71
C THR A 99 -12.12 -10.90 -5.29
N LYS A 100 -12.01 -10.54 -4.00
CA LYS A 100 -10.86 -9.79 -3.48
C LYS A 100 -9.55 -10.51 -3.72
N LEU A 101 -9.48 -11.82 -3.43
CA LEU A 101 -8.28 -12.62 -3.71
C LEU A 101 -7.97 -12.72 -5.20
N GLN A 102 -8.98 -12.88 -6.05
CA GLN A 102 -8.78 -12.90 -7.50
C GLN A 102 -8.18 -11.57 -8.01
N VAL A 103 -8.73 -10.44 -7.55
CA VAL A 103 -8.19 -9.11 -7.89
C VAL A 103 -6.77 -8.94 -7.34
N TYR A 104 -6.51 -9.36 -6.10
CA TYR A 104 -5.17 -9.34 -5.50
C TYR A 104 -4.14 -10.07 -6.36
N PHE A 105 -4.42 -11.31 -6.76
CA PHE A 105 -3.50 -12.08 -7.59
C PHE A 105 -3.34 -11.48 -8.99
N ALA A 106 -4.43 -10.99 -9.60
CA ALA A 106 -4.37 -10.33 -10.90
C ALA A 106 -3.51 -9.06 -10.87
N LEU A 107 -3.67 -8.21 -9.84
CA LEU A 107 -2.84 -7.01 -9.68
C LEU A 107 -1.37 -7.37 -9.52
N ASN A 108 -1.04 -8.34 -8.67
CA ASN A 108 0.34 -8.76 -8.44
C ASN A 108 0.98 -9.37 -9.69
N PHE A 109 0.22 -10.12 -10.48
CA PHE A 109 0.67 -10.63 -11.77
C PHE A 109 0.98 -9.50 -12.75
N ILE A 110 0.10 -8.49 -12.85
CA ILE A 110 0.33 -7.31 -13.69
C ILE A 110 1.58 -6.55 -13.22
N VAL A 111 1.76 -6.37 -11.91
CA VAL A 111 2.96 -5.73 -11.35
C VAL A 111 4.22 -6.48 -11.75
N ALA A 112 4.22 -7.81 -11.68
CA ALA A 112 5.37 -8.62 -12.09
C ALA A 112 5.71 -8.42 -13.58
N LEU A 113 4.70 -8.40 -14.45
CA LEU A 113 4.89 -8.12 -15.89
C LEU A 113 5.44 -6.72 -16.14
N LEU A 114 4.89 -5.70 -15.49
CA LEU A 114 5.36 -4.32 -15.63
C LEU A 114 6.80 -4.17 -15.14
N ALA A 115 7.13 -4.79 -14.03
CA ALA A 115 8.48 -4.72 -13.45
C ALA A 115 9.54 -5.37 -14.35
N ILE A 116 9.21 -6.48 -15.03
CA ILE A 116 10.10 -7.13 -16.01
C ILE A 116 10.41 -6.19 -17.19
N ILE A 117 9.42 -5.41 -17.66
CA ILE A 117 9.61 -4.45 -18.75
C ILE A 117 10.71 -3.43 -18.40
N VAL A 118 10.74 -2.96 -17.16
CA VAL A 118 11.75 -2.01 -16.69
C VAL A 118 13.11 -2.69 -16.53
N SER A 119 13.17 -3.75 -15.72
CA SER A 119 14.38 -4.56 -15.52
C SER A 119 14.12 -5.79 -14.66
N TRP A 120 15.03 -6.79 -14.74
CA TRP A 120 15.01 -7.94 -13.84
C TRP A 120 15.19 -7.56 -12.36
N ARG A 121 15.91 -6.45 -12.09
CA ARG A 121 16.09 -5.91 -10.72
C ARG A 121 14.78 -5.35 -10.17
N ALA A 122 14.03 -4.61 -11.00
CA ALA A 122 12.70 -4.13 -10.65
C ALA A 122 11.74 -5.31 -10.38
N PHE A 123 11.79 -6.37 -11.19
CA PHE A 123 11.01 -7.58 -10.96
C PHE A 123 11.33 -8.22 -9.61
N LEU A 124 12.59 -8.40 -9.25
CA LEU A 124 12.99 -8.94 -7.95
C LEU A 124 12.52 -8.05 -6.80
N TYR A 125 12.67 -6.73 -6.95
CA TYR A 125 12.23 -5.76 -5.95
C TYR A 125 10.72 -5.86 -5.67
N PHE A 126 9.89 -5.77 -6.71
CA PHE A 126 8.45 -5.84 -6.55
C PHE A 126 7.98 -7.22 -6.09
N SER A 127 8.61 -8.30 -6.52
CA SER A 127 8.32 -9.66 -6.04
C SER A 127 8.60 -9.81 -4.55
N ALA A 128 9.75 -9.32 -4.09
CA ALA A 128 10.10 -9.30 -2.66
C ALA A 128 9.12 -8.42 -1.87
N TYR A 129 8.77 -7.25 -2.40
CA TYR A 129 7.81 -6.34 -1.78
C TYR A 129 6.42 -6.98 -1.61
N ILE A 130 5.89 -7.62 -2.66
CA ILE A 130 4.60 -8.34 -2.63
C ILE A 130 4.64 -9.48 -1.59
N PHE A 131 5.72 -10.24 -1.55
CA PHE A 131 5.91 -11.32 -0.57
C PHE A 131 5.93 -10.77 0.87
N LEU A 132 6.69 -9.71 1.13
CA LEU A 132 6.77 -9.08 2.46
C LEU A 132 5.41 -8.53 2.92
N ILE A 133 4.62 -7.93 2.02
CA ILE A 133 3.27 -7.45 2.30
C ILE A 133 2.35 -8.62 2.69
N TRP A 134 2.37 -9.70 1.92
CA TRP A 134 1.56 -10.87 2.23
C TRP A 134 1.95 -11.45 3.60
N TYR A 135 3.24 -11.63 3.87
CA TYR A 135 3.74 -12.17 5.12
C TYR A 135 3.44 -11.28 6.31
N TYR A 136 3.58 -9.96 6.14
CA TYR A 136 3.13 -8.96 7.11
C TYR A 136 1.64 -9.12 7.44
N SER A 137 0.79 -9.13 6.43
CA SER A 137 -0.66 -9.22 6.59
C SER A 137 -1.10 -10.54 7.23
N HIS A 138 -0.37 -11.63 6.93
CA HIS A 138 -0.67 -12.97 7.43
C HIS A 138 -0.27 -13.16 8.90
N ARG A 139 0.94 -12.70 9.30
CA ARG A 139 1.51 -13.00 10.62
C ARG A 139 2.02 -11.78 11.39
N ILE A 140 2.89 -10.96 10.76
CA ILE A 140 3.71 -9.98 11.49
C ILE A 140 2.86 -8.90 12.16
N LYS A 141 1.77 -8.48 11.54
CA LYS A 141 0.94 -7.37 12.02
C LYS A 141 0.31 -7.59 13.40
N LYS A 142 0.29 -8.83 13.89
CA LYS A 142 -0.23 -9.17 15.22
C LYS A 142 0.83 -9.09 16.33
N LEU A 143 2.10 -8.93 15.95
CA LEU A 143 3.22 -8.91 16.87
C LEU A 143 3.44 -7.52 17.45
N LEU A 144 3.65 -7.47 18.76
CA LEU A 144 3.97 -6.25 19.47
C LEU A 144 5.19 -5.56 18.86
N PHE A 145 5.09 -4.25 18.62
CA PHE A 145 6.14 -3.37 18.10
C PHE A 145 6.68 -3.77 16.71
N ILE A 146 6.97 -5.06 16.47
CA ILE A 146 7.45 -5.58 15.17
C ILE A 146 6.40 -5.32 14.08
N GLY A 147 5.11 -5.43 14.39
CA GLY A 147 4.02 -5.08 13.48
C GLY A 147 4.10 -3.64 13.00
N ASN A 148 4.25 -2.69 13.91
CA ASN A 148 4.35 -1.25 13.59
C ASN A 148 5.62 -0.94 12.80
N LEU A 149 6.77 -1.48 13.24
CA LEU A 149 8.06 -1.32 12.58
C LEU A 149 8.01 -1.81 11.13
N THR A 150 7.46 -3.02 10.92
CA THR A 150 7.34 -3.62 9.59
C THR A 150 6.33 -2.83 8.73
N SER A 151 5.21 -2.38 9.30
CA SER A 151 4.23 -1.55 8.58
C SER A 151 4.85 -0.24 8.08
N ALA A 152 5.58 0.46 8.95
CA ALA A 152 6.29 1.68 8.58
C ALA A 152 7.33 1.41 7.49
N PHE A 153 8.13 0.34 7.62
CA PHE A 153 9.11 -0.06 6.62
C PHE A 153 8.47 -0.34 5.26
N LEU A 154 7.42 -1.17 5.22
CA LEU A 154 6.70 -1.48 3.98
C LEU A 154 6.08 -0.24 3.33
N SER A 155 5.67 0.74 4.12
CA SER A 155 5.07 1.99 3.64
C SER A 155 6.10 2.94 2.99
N VAL A 156 7.39 2.80 3.30
CA VAL A 156 8.49 3.60 2.68
C VAL A 156 8.98 2.94 1.38
N LEU A 157 8.72 1.64 1.15
CA LEU A 157 9.23 0.93 -0.03
C LEU A 157 8.85 1.60 -1.37
N PRO A 158 7.66 2.18 -1.60
CA PRO A 158 7.38 2.90 -2.84
C PRO A 158 8.36 4.06 -3.13
N PHE A 159 8.87 4.73 -2.09
CA PHE A 159 9.92 5.73 -2.22
C PHE A 159 11.27 5.07 -2.60
N PHE A 160 11.62 3.94 -1.96
CA PHE A 160 12.84 3.21 -2.27
C PHE A 160 12.87 2.65 -3.70
N ALA A 161 11.71 2.32 -4.30
CA ALA A 161 11.66 1.89 -5.70
C ALA A 161 12.25 2.97 -6.64
N ILE A 162 11.90 4.24 -6.42
CA ILE A 162 12.39 5.37 -7.21
C ILE A 162 13.85 5.70 -6.86
N LEU A 163 14.23 5.61 -5.59
CA LEU A 163 15.62 5.81 -5.14
C LEU A 163 16.56 4.80 -5.82
N LEU A 164 16.16 3.53 -5.90
CA LEU A 164 16.91 2.49 -6.60
C LEU A 164 16.99 2.73 -8.12
N TYR A 165 15.93 3.28 -8.70
CA TYR A 165 15.89 3.65 -10.12
C TYR A 165 16.91 4.72 -10.46
N TYR A 166 16.93 5.82 -9.69
CA TYR A 166 17.89 6.91 -9.88
C TYR A 166 19.28 6.60 -9.35
N LYS A 167 19.44 5.56 -8.51
CA LYS A 167 20.71 5.19 -7.84
C LYS A 167 21.34 6.34 -7.06
N ASN A 168 20.50 7.20 -6.50
CA ASN A 168 20.96 8.37 -5.76
C ASN A 168 20.92 8.07 -4.25
N PHE A 169 22.09 7.75 -3.68
CA PHE A 169 22.24 7.32 -2.28
C PHE A 169 22.94 8.38 -1.42
N TYR A 170 22.77 9.66 -1.74
CA TYR A 170 23.33 10.73 -0.90
C TYR A 170 22.72 10.70 0.51
N GLU A 171 23.53 11.06 1.51
CA GLU A 171 23.14 11.05 2.92
C GLU A 171 21.86 11.86 3.21
N VAL A 172 21.70 13.00 2.53
CA VAL A 172 20.51 13.85 2.63
C VAL A 172 19.24 13.07 2.26
N ILE A 173 19.31 12.23 1.23
CA ILE A 173 18.16 11.44 0.77
C ILE A 173 17.82 10.34 1.78
N LEU A 174 18.84 9.71 2.37
CA LEU A 174 18.64 8.75 3.45
C LEU A 174 18.04 9.43 4.68
N GLY A 175 18.42 10.69 4.96
CA GLY A 175 17.79 11.52 5.99
C GLY A 175 16.30 11.74 5.75
N HIS A 176 15.89 12.05 4.52
CA HIS A 176 14.47 12.16 4.15
C HIS A 176 13.71 10.84 4.31
N ALA A 177 14.33 9.72 3.91
CA ALA A 177 13.75 8.39 4.07
C ALA A 177 13.57 8.03 5.56
N ALA A 178 14.56 8.33 6.40
CA ALA A 178 14.49 8.12 7.85
C ALA A 178 13.39 8.98 8.49
N PHE A 179 13.29 10.25 8.12
CA PHE A 179 12.23 11.14 8.58
C PHE A 179 10.83 10.62 8.21
N LEU A 180 10.65 10.22 6.94
CA LEU A 180 9.40 9.62 6.47
C LEU A 180 9.07 8.35 7.25
N PHE A 181 10.06 7.49 7.50
CA PHE A 181 9.89 6.26 8.27
C PHE A 181 9.40 6.55 9.70
N ILE A 182 9.98 7.54 10.39
CA ILE A 182 9.58 7.94 11.75
C ILE A 182 8.14 8.46 11.75
N LEU A 183 7.77 9.31 10.78
CA LEU A 183 6.39 9.81 10.67
C LEU A 183 5.38 8.66 10.45
N LEU A 184 5.73 7.70 9.61
CA LEU A 184 4.88 6.54 9.36
C LEU A 184 4.79 5.63 10.59
N MET A 185 5.87 5.49 11.35
CA MET A 185 5.88 4.76 12.61
C MET A 185 4.94 5.40 13.65
N ILE A 186 5.02 6.71 13.83
CA ILE A 186 4.10 7.46 14.70
C ILE A 186 2.64 7.27 14.27
N ARG A 187 2.38 7.37 12.96
CA ARG A 187 1.05 7.14 12.40
C ARG A 187 0.50 5.74 12.70
N GLU A 188 1.32 4.70 12.59
CA GLU A 188 0.88 3.33 12.92
C GLU A 188 0.60 3.17 14.42
N MET A 189 1.39 3.80 15.28
CA MET A 189 1.11 3.81 16.74
C MET A 189 -0.22 4.50 17.07
N ILE A 190 -0.51 5.65 16.46
CA ILE A 190 -1.79 6.36 16.64
C ILE A 190 -2.96 5.50 16.14
N LYS A 191 -2.79 4.83 15.02
CA LYS A 191 -3.80 3.93 14.45
C LYS A 191 -4.11 2.75 15.38
N ASP A 192 -3.14 2.24 16.12
CA ASP A 192 -3.37 1.19 17.11
C ASP A 192 -4.20 1.69 18.28
N LEU A 193 -4.01 2.95 18.72
CA LEU A 193 -4.88 3.58 19.73
C LEU A 193 -6.34 3.68 19.25
N GLU A 194 -6.57 3.98 17.98
CA GLU A 194 -7.93 4.02 17.39
C GLU A 194 -8.59 2.62 17.30
N ASN A 195 -7.79 1.56 17.22
CA ASN A 195 -8.25 0.22 16.90
C ASN A 195 -8.30 -0.75 18.09
N ILE A 196 -8.10 -0.30 19.33
CA ILE A 196 -7.99 -1.13 20.55
C ILE A 196 -9.10 -2.17 20.66
N LYS A 197 -10.37 -1.79 20.44
CA LYS A 197 -11.53 -2.70 20.59
C LYS A 197 -11.44 -3.91 19.65
N GLY A 198 -11.15 -3.67 18.39
CA GLY A 198 -11.05 -4.72 17.38
C GLY A 198 -9.76 -5.53 17.52
N ASP A 199 -8.67 -4.91 17.97
CA ASP A 199 -7.39 -5.56 18.22
C ASP A 199 -7.51 -6.54 19.38
N LEU A 200 -8.11 -6.12 20.49
CA LEU A 200 -8.36 -6.98 21.66
C LEU A 200 -9.24 -8.17 21.31
N ALA A 201 -10.32 -7.95 20.54
CA ALA A 201 -11.25 -9.00 20.14
C ALA A 201 -10.67 -10.03 19.16
N ASN A 202 -9.52 -9.77 18.55
CA ASN A 202 -8.87 -10.64 17.55
C ASN A 202 -7.43 -11.06 17.95
N ASP A 203 -7.09 -10.98 19.24
CA ASP A 203 -5.81 -11.41 19.83
C ASP A 203 -4.58 -10.72 19.21
N TYR A 204 -4.71 -9.43 18.83
CA TYR A 204 -3.57 -8.61 18.43
C TYR A 204 -2.83 -8.11 19.66
N LYS A 205 -1.53 -8.27 19.67
CA LYS A 205 -0.65 -7.74 20.72
C LYS A 205 -0.08 -6.39 20.26
N THR A 206 -0.89 -5.33 20.39
CA THR A 206 -0.46 -3.96 20.09
C THR A 206 -0.02 -3.25 21.36
N ILE A 207 0.78 -2.17 21.22
CA ILE A 207 1.29 -1.39 22.36
C ILE A 207 0.16 -0.94 23.29
N PRO A 208 -0.96 -0.35 22.78
CA PRO A 208 -2.05 0.12 23.65
C PRO A 208 -2.85 -0.99 24.34
N ILE A 209 -2.67 -2.24 23.97
CA ILE A 209 -3.35 -3.38 24.64
C ILE A 209 -2.50 -3.93 25.77
N ILE A 210 -1.18 -3.82 25.65
CA ILE A 210 -0.25 -4.41 26.62
C ILE A 210 0.15 -3.40 27.71
N TYR A 211 0.22 -2.12 27.37
CA TYR A 211 0.60 -1.02 28.24
C TYR A 211 -0.52 0.01 28.38
#